data_59b153a6c0890869acdd42f2eb4b88e2
#
_entry.id   59b153a6c0890869acdd42f2eb4b88e2
#
_cell.length_a   1.000
_cell.length_b   1.000
_cell.length_c   1.000
_cell.angle_alpha   90.00
_cell.angle_beta   90.00
_cell.angle_gamma   90.00
#
_symmetry.space_group_name_H-M   'P 1'
#
loop_
_entity.id
_entity.type
_entity.pdbx_description
1 polymer ?
#
loop_
_entity_poly.entity_id
_entity_poly.type
_entity_poly.pdbx_seq_one_letter_code
_entity_poly.pdbx_strand_id
1 'polypeptide(L)'
;MSPAPIAPPYQLTQTRHGLMLVNPNDIYMGQSFLRYGECCQREIQVLLQLLSHPQSLPGIAIEVGSNMGVHTIPIARELACQNRQMLALEPQPVIFQQLCANLALNGLMNVTALPYACGAEPGQLAFQTPDYRAPGNFGGTAMSSPPGAALSHSVPSHTLDSLVPGEAVSLLKIDAEGHELRVLKGAQRLLSRSRPILYVENDRIEESQQLIEWLSEQGYRLWWHITQAFNPGNFLHAERNIYGDLCFINMLGIHPAHNMTIDGLPEITDPSNHPLKPASEDAPQTPELAHTPYAALR
;
A
#
# COMPACT_ATOMS: atom_id res chain seq x y z
N MET A 1 22.38 -40.00 -6.76
CA MET A 1 21.28 -39.34 -7.49
C MET A 1 21.36 -37.86 -7.14
N SER A 2 21.61 -36.97 -8.08
CA SER A 2 21.47 -35.53 -7.83
C SER A 2 20.00 -35.22 -7.52
N PRO A 3 19.70 -34.42 -6.49
CA PRO A 3 18.34 -34.03 -6.22
C PRO A 3 17.79 -33.34 -7.47
N ALA A 4 16.54 -33.64 -7.83
CA ALA A 4 15.87 -32.92 -8.91
C ALA A 4 15.90 -31.42 -8.63
N PRO A 5 16.17 -30.57 -9.63
CA PRO A 5 16.16 -29.14 -9.42
C PRO A 5 14.77 -28.74 -8.89
N ILE A 6 14.75 -28.04 -7.75
CA ILE A 6 13.52 -27.47 -7.20
C ILE A 6 13.10 -26.40 -8.20
N ALA A 7 11.95 -26.61 -8.87
CA ALA A 7 11.41 -25.59 -9.75
C ALA A 7 11.13 -24.31 -8.91
N PRO A 8 11.55 -23.14 -9.38
CA PRO A 8 11.26 -21.90 -8.66
C PRO A 8 9.75 -21.73 -8.55
N PRO A 9 9.22 -21.30 -7.39
CA PRO A 9 7.79 -21.11 -7.20
C PRO A 9 7.23 -19.91 -7.96
N TYR A 10 8.06 -19.23 -8.77
CA TYR A 10 7.68 -17.99 -9.44
C TYR A 10 7.29 -18.20 -10.89
N GLN A 11 6.29 -17.41 -11.33
CA GLN A 11 5.85 -17.32 -12.71
C GLN A 11 5.98 -15.89 -13.22
N LEU A 12 6.43 -15.74 -14.44
CA LEU A 12 6.44 -14.46 -15.15
C LEU A 12 5.09 -14.28 -15.85
N THR A 13 4.41 -13.20 -15.61
CA THR A 13 3.11 -12.90 -16.21
C THR A 13 3.04 -11.49 -16.75
N GLN A 14 2.33 -11.31 -17.88
CA GLN A 14 1.98 -9.99 -18.40
C GLN A 14 0.81 -9.44 -17.58
N THR A 15 0.96 -8.19 -17.15
CA THR A 15 -0.07 -7.50 -16.36
C THR A 15 -0.43 -6.17 -17.00
N ARG A 16 -1.45 -5.50 -16.47
CA ARG A 16 -1.84 -4.15 -16.89
C ARG A 16 -0.67 -3.15 -16.83
N HIS A 17 0.21 -3.32 -15.87
CA HIS A 17 1.31 -2.37 -15.61
C HIS A 17 2.69 -2.90 -16.00
N GLY A 18 2.77 -3.96 -16.78
CA GLY A 18 4.02 -4.52 -17.29
C GLY A 18 4.23 -5.98 -16.92
N LEU A 19 5.47 -6.45 -16.99
CA LEU A 19 5.83 -7.81 -16.62
C LEU A 19 5.98 -7.93 -15.10
N MET A 20 5.39 -8.97 -14.53
CA MET A 20 5.52 -9.26 -13.10
C MET A 20 5.99 -10.70 -12.87
N LEU A 21 6.98 -10.86 -12.03
CA LEU A 21 7.36 -12.13 -11.43
C LEU A 21 6.49 -12.32 -10.20
N VAL A 22 5.63 -13.35 -10.20
CA VAL A 22 4.66 -13.58 -9.13
C VAL A 22 4.82 -14.97 -8.52
N ASN A 23 4.53 -15.10 -7.24
CA ASN A 23 4.46 -16.39 -6.57
C ASN A 23 3.02 -16.92 -6.64
N PRO A 24 2.73 -18.03 -7.34
CA PRO A 24 1.38 -18.59 -7.46
C PRO A 24 0.81 -19.09 -6.13
N ASN A 25 1.64 -19.29 -5.11
CA ASN A 25 1.21 -19.66 -3.77
C ASN A 25 0.68 -18.48 -2.95
N ASP A 26 0.93 -17.24 -3.38
CA ASP A 26 0.27 -16.07 -2.80
C ASP A 26 -1.21 -16.06 -3.21
N ILE A 27 -2.09 -16.31 -2.23
CA ILE A 27 -3.51 -16.50 -2.47
C ILE A 27 -4.27 -15.21 -2.79
N TYR A 28 -3.66 -14.05 -2.52
CA TYR A 28 -4.23 -12.75 -2.86
C TYR A 28 -3.52 -12.11 -4.05
N MET A 29 -2.37 -11.50 -3.87
CA MET A 29 -1.73 -10.72 -4.93
C MET A 29 -1.22 -11.60 -6.07
N GLY A 30 -0.56 -12.73 -5.75
CA GLY A 30 -0.09 -13.68 -6.75
C GLY A 30 -1.22 -14.24 -7.61
N GLN A 31 -2.31 -14.68 -6.97
CA GLN A 31 -3.48 -15.18 -7.68
C GLN A 31 -4.22 -14.10 -8.46
N SER A 32 -4.25 -12.84 -7.95
CA SER A 32 -4.80 -11.70 -8.69
C SER A 32 -4.06 -11.47 -10.01
N PHE A 33 -2.75 -11.39 -9.97
CA PHE A 33 -1.96 -11.18 -11.19
C PHE A 33 -2.08 -12.33 -12.18
N LEU A 34 -2.10 -13.58 -11.72
CA LEU A 34 -2.24 -14.73 -12.61
C LEU A 34 -3.62 -14.86 -13.23
N ARG A 35 -4.67 -14.46 -12.54
CA ARG A 35 -6.06 -14.64 -12.99
C ARG A 35 -6.63 -13.40 -13.67
N TYR A 36 -6.25 -12.23 -13.19
CA TYR A 36 -6.84 -10.96 -13.62
C TYR A 36 -5.83 -10.06 -14.34
N GLY A 37 -4.53 -10.36 -14.24
CA GLY A 37 -3.46 -9.52 -14.78
C GLY A 37 -3.30 -8.19 -14.06
N GLU A 38 -3.90 -8.06 -12.87
CA GLU A 38 -3.87 -6.85 -12.06
C GLU A 38 -4.21 -7.13 -10.60
N CYS A 39 -3.87 -6.21 -9.72
CA CYS A 39 -4.31 -6.14 -8.33
C CYS A 39 -4.47 -4.66 -7.95
N CYS A 40 -5.38 -4.35 -7.04
CA CYS A 40 -5.56 -2.99 -6.47
C CYS A 40 -5.75 -1.88 -7.52
N GLN A 41 -6.30 -2.21 -8.70
CA GLN A 41 -6.34 -1.30 -9.86
C GLN A 41 -7.08 0.01 -9.56
N ARG A 42 -8.14 -0.01 -8.75
CA ARG A 42 -8.90 1.21 -8.39
C ARG A 42 -8.09 2.14 -7.49
N GLU A 43 -7.28 1.59 -6.58
CA GLU A 43 -6.35 2.34 -5.74
C GLU A 43 -5.28 3.01 -6.59
N ILE A 44 -4.65 2.22 -7.47
CA ILE A 44 -3.65 2.70 -8.43
C ILE A 44 -4.19 3.86 -9.25
N GLN A 45 -5.42 3.76 -9.75
CA GLN A 45 -6.03 4.82 -10.56
C GLN A 45 -6.15 6.15 -9.80
N VAL A 46 -6.61 6.12 -8.54
CA VAL A 46 -6.70 7.33 -7.71
C VAL A 46 -5.30 7.92 -7.46
N LEU A 47 -4.32 7.08 -7.13
CA LEU A 47 -2.96 7.53 -6.90
C LEU A 47 -2.31 8.15 -8.14
N LEU A 48 -2.51 7.55 -9.32
CA LEU A 48 -2.02 8.10 -10.58
C LEU A 48 -2.71 9.42 -10.93
N GLN A 49 -4.02 9.55 -10.71
CA GLN A 49 -4.74 10.82 -10.92
C GLN A 49 -4.19 11.93 -10.02
N LEU A 50 -3.93 11.64 -8.74
CA LEU A 50 -3.34 12.58 -7.79
C LEU A 50 -1.94 13.04 -8.22
N LEU A 51 -1.11 12.12 -8.70
CA LEU A 51 0.25 12.42 -9.15
C LEU A 51 0.31 13.15 -10.50
N SER A 52 -0.66 12.90 -11.38
CA SER A 52 -0.77 13.55 -12.71
C SER A 52 -1.53 14.88 -12.67
N HIS A 53 -2.14 15.23 -11.52
CA HIS A 53 -2.92 16.45 -11.41
C HIS A 53 -2.04 17.69 -11.60
N PRO A 54 -2.50 18.78 -12.29
CA PRO A 54 -1.71 19.99 -12.50
C PRO A 54 -1.22 20.66 -11.19
N GLN A 55 -1.94 20.44 -10.10
CA GLN A 55 -1.56 20.91 -8.76
C GLN A 55 -0.82 19.83 -7.95
N SER A 56 -0.34 18.77 -8.60
CA SER A 56 0.38 17.71 -7.90
C SER A 56 1.60 18.29 -7.17
N LEU A 57 1.84 17.74 -5.97
CA LEU A 57 2.92 18.20 -5.12
C LEU A 57 4.28 17.83 -5.73
N PRO A 58 5.29 18.71 -5.62
CA PRO A 58 6.66 18.36 -6.00
C PRO A 58 7.28 17.38 -5.01
N GLY A 59 8.34 16.71 -5.44
CA GLY A 59 9.12 15.83 -4.58
C GLY A 59 8.98 14.35 -4.95
N ILE A 60 9.53 13.49 -4.11
CA ILE A 60 9.50 12.05 -4.29
C ILE A 60 8.17 11.46 -3.81
N ALA A 61 7.86 10.24 -4.28
CA ALA A 61 6.87 9.40 -3.60
C ALA A 61 7.57 8.41 -2.68
N ILE A 62 6.91 8.06 -1.59
CA ILE A 62 7.37 7.02 -0.66
C ILE A 62 6.27 5.97 -0.52
N GLU A 63 6.65 4.71 -0.58
CA GLU A 63 5.77 3.58 -0.26
C GLU A 63 6.40 2.74 0.84
N VAL A 64 5.68 2.59 1.94
CA VAL A 64 6.01 1.68 3.04
C VAL A 64 5.11 0.47 2.94
N GLY A 65 5.71 -0.73 2.87
CA GLY A 65 5.00 -1.96 2.53
C GLY A 65 4.81 -2.11 1.01
N SER A 66 5.92 -2.00 0.26
CA SER A 66 5.87 -2.05 -1.21
C SER A 66 5.52 -3.43 -1.77
N ASN A 67 5.60 -4.46 -0.95
CA ASN A 67 5.35 -5.84 -1.35
C ASN A 67 6.14 -6.18 -2.63
N MET A 68 5.58 -6.94 -3.56
CA MET A 68 6.20 -7.26 -4.85
C MET A 68 6.17 -6.11 -5.88
N GLY A 69 5.71 -4.92 -5.50
CA GLY A 69 5.67 -3.73 -6.36
C GLY A 69 4.31 -3.47 -7.01
N VAL A 70 3.22 -3.90 -6.40
CA VAL A 70 1.84 -3.74 -6.93
C VAL A 70 1.53 -2.28 -7.25
N HIS A 71 1.75 -1.38 -6.30
CA HIS A 71 1.58 0.06 -6.47
C HIS A 71 2.88 0.74 -6.93
N THR A 72 4.03 0.22 -6.47
CA THR A 72 5.35 0.80 -6.81
C THR A 72 5.54 0.95 -8.31
N ILE A 73 5.26 -0.10 -9.10
CA ILE A 73 5.53 -0.11 -10.55
C ILE A 73 4.72 0.96 -11.30
N PRO A 74 3.38 1.04 -11.19
CA PRO A 74 2.62 2.07 -11.87
C PRO A 74 2.95 3.48 -11.38
N ILE A 75 3.14 3.68 -10.07
CA ILE A 75 3.52 4.98 -9.49
C ILE A 75 4.90 5.42 -10.01
N ALA A 76 5.89 4.53 -9.96
CA ALA A 76 7.25 4.85 -10.43
C ALA A 76 7.27 5.19 -11.93
N ARG A 77 6.47 4.52 -12.75
CA ARG A 77 6.34 4.82 -14.18
C ARG A 77 5.77 6.21 -14.42
N GLU A 78 4.72 6.59 -13.69
CA GLU A 78 4.16 7.93 -13.75
C GLU A 78 5.17 9.01 -13.32
N LEU A 79 5.88 8.76 -12.22
CA LEU A 79 6.93 9.66 -11.72
C LEU A 79 8.11 9.78 -12.70
N ALA A 80 8.50 8.69 -13.39
CA ALA A 80 9.56 8.73 -14.40
C ALA A 80 9.21 9.67 -15.55
N CYS A 81 7.94 9.71 -16.00
CA CYS A 81 7.48 10.68 -17.00
C CYS A 81 7.63 12.13 -16.55
N GLN A 82 7.67 12.37 -15.24
CA GLN A 82 7.84 13.66 -14.60
C GLN A 82 9.27 13.92 -14.12
N ASN A 83 10.22 13.04 -14.44
CA ASN A 83 11.60 13.04 -13.95
C ASN A 83 11.71 13.06 -12.41
N ARG A 84 10.87 12.30 -11.74
CA ARG A 84 10.77 12.21 -10.27
C ARG A 84 11.15 10.84 -9.78
N GLN A 85 11.60 10.78 -8.52
CA GLN A 85 12.10 9.56 -7.86
C GLN A 85 11.04 8.98 -6.91
N MET A 86 11.23 7.70 -6.56
CA MET A 86 10.43 7.00 -5.58
C MET A 86 11.32 6.22 -4.59
N LEU A 87 10.93 6.19 -3.33
CA LEU A 87 11.48 5.32 -2.29
C LEU A 87 10.46 4.22 -1.99
N ALA A 88 10.89 2.96 -2.11
CA ALA A 88 10.08 1.78 -1.87
C ALA A 88 10.69 0.95 -0.72
N LEU A 89 9.89 0.64 0.30
CA LEU A 89 10.34 -0.04 1.52
C LEU A 89 9.56 -1.35 1.68
N GLU A 90 10.29 -2.47 1.70
CA GLU A 90 9.72 -3.81 1.88
C GLU A 90 10.61 -4.64 2.82
N PRO A 91 10.15 -4.94 4.04
CA PRO A 91 10.99 -5.60 5.04
C PRO A 91 11.18 -7.11 4.82
N GLN A 92 10.25 -7.80 4.17
CA GLN A 92 10.35 -9.25 3.99
C GLN A 92 11.40 -9.60 2.94
N PRO A 93 12.52 -10.29 3.26
CA PRO A 93 13.64 -10.47 2.32
C PRO A 93 13.25 -11.15 1.00
N VAL A 94 12.36 -12.15 1.04
CA VAL A 94 11.93 -12.88 -0.16
C VAL A 94 11.04 -12.00 -1.05
N ILE A 95 10.14 -11.24 -0.44
CA ILE A 95 9.27 -10.32 -1.16
C ILE A 95 10.08 -9.13 -1.69
N PHE A 96 11.05 -8.63 -0.92
CA PHE A 96 11.98 -7.59 -1.38
C PHE A 96 12.80 -8.03 -2.62
N GLN A 97 13.28 -9.28 -2.65
CA GLN A 97 13.93 -9.82 -3.85
C GLN A 97 12.99 -9.82 -5.06
N GLN A 98 11.73 -10.15 -4.84
CA GLN A 98 10.70 -10.14 -5.88
C GLN A 98 10.39 -8.71 -6.35
N LEU A 99 10.30 -7.74 -5.43
CA LEU A 99 10.18 -6.30 -5.74
C LEU A 99 11.33 -5.85 -6.65
N CYS A 100 12.59 -6.11 -6.26
CA CYS A 100 13.76 -5.73 -7.03
C CYS A 100 13.75 -6.36 -8.44
N ALA A 101 13.37 -7.63 -8.55
CA ALA A 101 13.23 -8.30 -9.85
C ALA A 101 12.15 -7.63 -10.71
N ASN A 102 11.00 -7.29 -10.14
CA ASN A 102 9.89 -6.64 -10.84
C ASN A 102 10.24 -5.21 -11.29
N LEU A 103 10.98 -4.45 -10.49
CA LEU A 103 11.51 -3.15 -10.88
C LEU A 103 12.47 -3.27 -12.08
N ALA A 104 13.40 -4.22 -12.03
CA ALA A 104 14.36 -4.48 -13.11
C ALA A 104 13.67 -4.92 -14.40
N LEU A 105 12.69 -5.84 -14.33
CA LEU A 105 11.89 -6.31 -15.47
C LEU A 105 11.16 -5.17 -16.19
N ASN A 106 10.81 -4.11 -15.46
CA ASN A 106 10.09 -2.96 -15.99
C ASN A 106 10.98 -1.75 -16.29
N GLY A 107 12.31 -1.87 -16.11
CA GLY A 107 13.29 -0.81 -16.41
C GLY A 107 13.12 0.44 -15.54
N LEU A 108 12.61 0.31 -14.31
CA LEU A 108 12.31 1.42 -13.42
C LEU A 108 13.56 1.83 -12.62
N MET A 109 14.37 2.72 -13.22
CA MET A 109 15.64 3.20 -12.66
C MET A 109 15.45 4.37 -11.66
N ASN A 110 14.23 4.89 -11.54
CA ASN A 110 13.88 6.00 -10.65
C ASN A 110 13.35 5.53 -9.28
N VAL A 111 13.52 4.26 -8.94
CA VAL A 111 13.12 3.70 -7.64
C VAL A 111 14.35 3.30 -6.84
N THR A 112 14.44 3.80 -5.61
CA THR A 112 15.33 3.27 -4.58
C THR A 112 14.54 2.30 -3.72
N ALA A 113 14.84 1.01 -3.82
CA ALA A 113 14.21 -0.02 -2.98
C ALA A 113 15.12 -0.35 -1.79
N LEU A 114 14.55 -0.40 -0.57
CA LEU A 114 15.28 -0.71 0.66
C LEU A 114 14.60 -1.83 1.45
N PRO A 115 15.37 -2.80 2.00
CA PRO A 115 14.84 -3.92 2.77
C PRO A 115 14.63 -3.55 4.24
N TYR A 116 13.89 -2.48 4.49
CA TYR A 116 13.69 -1.94 5.83
C TYR A 116 12.21 -1.91 6.21
N ALA A 117 11.96 -2.16 7.50
CA ALA A 117 10.71 -1.76 8.12
C ALA A 117 10.77 -0.27 8.51
N CYS A 118 9.59 0.32 8.73
CA CYS A 118 9.48 1.66 9.28
C CYS A 118 8.72 1.65 10.60
N GLY A 119 9.11 2.55 11.51
CA GLY A 119 8.49 2.69 12.82
C GLY A 119 8.71 4.06 13.43
N ALA A 120 8.22 4.25 14.65
CA ALA A 120 8.35 5.50 15.40
C ALA A 120 9.80 5.80 15.81
N GLU A 121 10.60 4.75 15.99
CA GLU A 121 11.99 4.82 16.41
C GLU A 121 12.84 3.82 15.62
N PRO A 122 14.16 4.08 15.46
CA PRO A 122 15.08 3.11 14.89
C PRO A 122 15.20 1.86 15.78
N GLY A 123 15.32 0.70 15.16
CA GLY A 123 15.44 -0.55 15.92
C GLY A 123 15.45 -1.79 15.05
N GLN A 124 14.91 -2.87 15.60
CA GLN A 124 14.70 -4.14 14.91
C GLN A 124 13.24 -4.54 15.09
N LEU A 125 12.61 -4.95 13.99
CA LEU A 125 11.31 -5.57 14.00
C LEU A 125 11.42 -7.02 13.57
N ALA A 126 10.59 -7.88 14.14
CA ALA A 126 10.55 -9.28 13.80
C ALA A 126 9.20 -9.65 13.20
N PHE A 127 9.20 -10.63 12.33
CA PHE A 127 7.98 -11.26 11.80
C PHE A 127 8.18 -12.76 11.64
N GLN A 128 7.06 -13.50 11.64
CA GLN A 128 7.11 -14.92 11.37
C GLN A 128 7.28 -15.13 9.87
N THR A 129 8.35 -15.82 9.47
CA THR A 129 8.62 -16.07 8.05
C THR A 129 7.58 -17.02 7.46
N PRO A 130 6.82 -16.62 6.43
CA PRO A 130 5.92 -17.53 5.73
C PRO A 130 6.66 -18.65 5.01
N ASP A 131 6.00 -19.81 4.82
CA ASP A 131 6.50 -20.78 3.84
C ASP A 131 6.01 -20.37 2.43
N TYR A 132 6.85 -19.68 1.70
CA TYR A 132 6.54 -19.20 0.34
C TYR A 132 6.33 -20.33 -0.69
N ARG A 133 6.51 -21.60 -0.31
CA ARG A 133 6.24 -22.78 -1.15
C ARG A 133 4.87 -23.39 -0.88
N ALA A 134 4.17 -22.93 0.14
CA ALA A 134 2.80 -23.33 0.47
C ALA A 134 1.83 -22.15 0.22
N PRO A 135 0.54 -22.44 -0.09
CA PRO A 135 -0.46 -21.37 -0.22
C PRO A 135 -0.57 -20.54 1.05
N GLY A 136 -0.54 -19.22 0.92
CA GLY A 136 -0.61 -18.29 2.06
C GLY A 136 -0.81 -16.84 1.63
N ASN A 137 -1.19 -16.00 2.59
CA ASN A 137 -1.17 -14.55 2.44
C ASN A 137 0.22 -14.02 2.81
N PHE A 138 1.03 -13.71 1.82
CA PHE A 138 2.40 -13.26 2.06
C PHE A 138 2.49 -11.75 2.33
N GLY A 139 1.55 -10.98 1.81
CA GLY A 139 1.43 -9.55 2.07
C GLY A 139 0.98 -9.26 3.50
N GLY A 140 0.00 -9.99 4.02
CA GLY A 140 -0.59 -9.79 5.34
C GLY A 140 0.25 -10.27 6.52
N THR A 141 1.58 -10.16 6.44
CA THR A 141 2.48 -10.61 7.52
C THR A 141 2.70 -9.49 8.52
N ALA A 142 1.96 -9.52 9.62
CA ALA A 142 2.09 -8.53 10.70
C ALA A 142 3.49 -8.54 11.34
N MET A 143 4.03 -7.36 11.59
CA MET A 143 5.27 -7.17 12.34
C MET A 143 5.01 -7.29 13.84
N SER A 144 5.86 -7.97 14.58
CA SER A 144 5.77 -8.09 16.04
C SER A 144 7.08 -7.66 16.72
N SER A 145 6.96 -7.12 17.90
CA SER A 145 8.11 -6.93 18.80
C SER A 145 7.80 -7.64 20.12
N PRO A 146 8.71 -8.43 20.69
CA PRO A 146 10.06 -8.86 20.30
C PRO A 146 10.11 -10.25 19.66
N PRO A 147 11.28 -10.69 19.11
CA PRO A 147 11.42 -12.01 18.52
C PRO A 147 11.31 -13.11 19.58
N GLY A 148 10.34 -14.01 19.43
CA GLY A 148 10.09 -15.09 20.40
C GLY A 148 9.77 -16.46 19.80
N ALA A 149 9.59 -16.55 18.50
CA ALA A 149 9.29 -17.81 17.82
C ALA A 149 10.50 -18.34 17.05
N ALA A 150 10.66 -19.66 16.99
CA ALA A 150 11.81 -20.35 16.37
C ALA A 150 12.03 -20.11 14.87
N LEU A 151 11.16 -19.35 14.19
CA LEU A 151 11.22 -19.00 12.76
C LEU A 151 11.01 -17.51 12.53
N SER A 152 11.33 -16.64 13.51
CA SER A 152 11.21 -15.20 13.30
C SER A 152 12.40 -14.64 12.54
N HIS A 153 12.11 -13.78 11.53
CA HIS A 153 13.11 -12.98 10.84
C HIS A 153 13.17 -11.59 11.48
N SER A 154 14.38 -11.11 11.77
CA SER A 154 14.57 -9.75 12.29
C SER A 154 15.11 -8.86 11.18
N VAL A 155 14.49 -7.69 11.01
CA VAL A 155 14.86 -6.71 9.99
C VAL A 155 15.08 -5.34 10.62
N PRO A 156 16.02 -4.54 10.07
CA PRO A 156 16.20 -3.17 10.54
C PRO A 156 14.92 -2.35 10.39
N SER A 157 14.61 -1.56 11.40
CA SER A 157 13.55 -0.56 11.39
C SER A 157 14.15 0.84 11.46
N HIS A 158 13.67 1.73 10.61
CA HIS A 158 14.08 3.13 10.55
C HIS A 158 12.87 4.06 10.68
N THR A 159 13.12 5.32 11.07
CA THR A 159 12.09 6.36 10.93
C THR A 159 12.16 6.93 9.52
N LEU A 160 11.02 7.31 8.94
CA LEU A 160 11.01 8.02 7.65
C LEU A 160 11.77 9.33 7.73
N ASP A 161 11.72 10.02 8.87
CA ASP A 161 12.49 11.22 9.12
C ASP A 161 14.02 11.03 9.05
N SER A 162 14.52 9.82 9.28
CA SER A 162 15.95 9.48 9.13
C SER A 162 16.33 9.06 7.73
N LEU A 163 15.40 8.43 6.99
CA LEU A 163 15.63 7.96 5.63
C LEU A 163 15.59 9.09 4.60
N VAL A 164 14.76 10.12 4.83
CA VAL A 164 14.57 11.27 3.92
C VAL A 164 14.67 12.60 4.68
N PRO A 165 15.85 12.97 5.17
CA PRO A 165 16.00 14.07 6.12
C PRO A 165 15.73 15.47 5.54
N GLY A 166 15.77 15.64 4.23
CA GLY A 166 15.65 16.94 3.57
C GLY A 166 14.77 16.96 2.32
N GLU A 167 14.40 15.82 1.81
CA GLU A 167 13.65 15.67 0.57
C GLU A 167 12.21 16.18 0.70
N ALA A 168 11.72 16.84 -0.34
CA ALA A 168 10.30 17.10 -0.49
C ALA A 168 9.58 15.79 -0.84
N VAL A 169 8.46 15.53 -0.20
CA VAL A 169 7.65 14.32 -0.41
C VAL A 169 6.27 14.73 -0.88
N SER A 170 5.84 14.19 -2.00
CA SER A 170 4.54 14.48 -2.61
C SER A 170 3.46 13.48 -2.24
N LEU A 171 3.83 12.21 -2.12
CA LEU A 171 2.95 11.10 -1.79
C LEU A 171 3.63 10.22 -0.74
N LEU A 172 2.89 9.85 0.29
CA LEU A 172 3.29 8.83 1.26
C LEU A 172 2.17 7.77 1.32
N LYS A 173 2.43 6.60 0.71
CA LYS A 173 1.60 5.41 0.88
C LYS A 173 2.12 4.57 2.03
N ILE A 174 1.25 4.13 2.91
CA ILE A 174 1.57 3.25 4.04
C ILE A 174 0.59 2.09 4.07
N ASP A 175 1.15 0.90 4.06
CA ASP A 175 0.47 -0.38 4.14
C ASP A 175 1.43 -1.30 4.91
N ALA A 176 1.35 -1.21 6.23
CA ALA A 176 2.36 -1.75 7.14
C ALA A 176 1.79 -2.77 8.13
N GLU A 177 0.61 -3.33 7.81
CA GLU A 177 -0.01 -4.45 8.50
C GLU A 177 -0.16 -4.22 10.02
N GLY A 178 -0.76 -3.07 10.39
CA GLY A 178 -1.01 -2.65 11.76
C GLY A 178 0.11 -1.80 12.39
N HIS A 179 1.08 -1.35 11.60
CA HIS A 179 2.13 -0.43 12.05
C HIS A 179 1.99 1.00 11.53
N GLU A 180 0.89 1.34 10.84
CA GLU A 180 0.67 2.60 10.13
C GLU A 180 0.90 3.81 11.04
N LEU A 181 0.28 3.82 12.20
CA LEU A 181 0.45 4.91 13.18
C LEU A 181 1.90 5.03 13.67
N ARG A 182 2.62 3.92 13.83
CA ARG A 182 4.04 3.95 14.24
C ARG A 182 4.92 4.50 13.13
N VAL A 183 4.65 4.15 11.87
CA VAL A 183 5.33 4.71 10.70
C VAL A 183 5.11 6.22 10.64
N LEU A 184 3.88 6.69 10.80
CA LEU A 184 3.52 8.11 10.80
C LEU A 184 4.18 8.88 11.95
N LYS A 185 4.24 8.31 13.15
CA LYS A 185 4.99 8.88 14.29
C LYS A 185 6.49 9.03 14.00
N GLY A 186 7.07 8.16 13.16
CA GLY A 186 8.45 8.28 12.70
C GLY A 186 8.63 9.22 11.48
N ALA A 187 7.57 9.89 11.05
CA ALA A 187 7.54 10.80 9.90
C ALA A 187 7.15 12.24 10.27
N GLN A 188 7.16 12.62 11.54
CA GLN A 188 6.59 13.90 11.98
C GLN A 188 7.26 15.12 11.31
N ARG A 189 8.58 15.12 11.15
CA ARG A 189 9.30 16.20 10.46
C ARG A 189 8.99 16.23 8.98
N LEU A 190 8.91 15.06 8.34
CA LEU A 190 8.50 14.91 6.95
C LEU A 190 7.08 15.48 6.75
N LEU A 191 6.12 15.05 7.57
CA LEU A 191 4.72 15.50 7.49
C LEU A 191 4.60 17.00 7.68
N SER A 192 5.25 17.57 8.69
CA SER A 192 5.25 19.01 8.95
C SER A 192 5.86 19.82 7.79
N ARG A 193 6.96 19.34 7.20
CA ARG A 193 7.69 20.01 6.13
C ARG A 193 6.99 19.91 4.78
N SER A 194 6.61 18.70 4.39
CA SER A 194 6.16 18.40 3.02
C SER A 194 4.64 18.33 2.89
N ARG A 195 3.94 18.00 3.98
CA ARG A 195 2.47 17.79 3.96
C ARG A 195 2.03 16.91 2.79
N PRO A 196 2.65 15.73 2.59
CA PRO A 196 2.38 14.92 1.41
C PRO A 196 0.91 14.53 1.33
N ILE A 197 0.46 14.12 0.15
CA ILE A 197 -0.76 13.33 0.04
C ILE A 197 -0.52 12.02 0.78
N LEU A 198 -1.44 11.63 1.64
CA LEU A 198 -1.38 10.37 2.37
C LEU A 198 -2.33 9.36 1.75
N TYR A 199 -1.86 8.13 1.62
CA TYR A 199 -2.69 6.97 1.29
C TYR A 199 -2.34 5.85 2.26
N VAL A 200 -3.23 5.58 3.21
CA VAL A 200 -2.92 4.77 4.39
C VAL A 200 -3.94 3.65 4.52
N GLU A 201 -3.46 2.41 4.61
CA GLU A 201 -4.31 1.27 4.96
C GLU A 201 -4.93 1.47 6.35
N ASN A 202 -6.22 1.14 6.47
CA ASN A 202 -6.94 1.24 7.73
C ASN A 202 -8.03 0.16 7.81
N ASP A 203 -7.60 -1.10 7.84
CA ASP A 203 -8.48 -2.27 7.91
C ASP A 203 -8.68 -2.80 9.34
N ARG A 204 -7.89 -2.33 10.31
CA ARG A 204 -7.89 -2.78 11.72
C ARG A 204 -8.78 -1.90 12.57
N ILE A 205 -10.00 -2.38 12.83
CA ILE A 205 -11.05 -1.64 13.56
C ILE A 205 -10.55 -1.10 14.91
N GLU A 206 -9.78 -1.89 15.64
CA GLU A 206 -9.30 -1.57 16.98
C GLU A 206 -8.29 -0.42 17.00
N GLU A 207 -7.55 -0.24 15.91
CA GLU A 207 -6.49 0.77 15.78
C GLU A 207 -6.95 2.00 14.99
N SER A 208 -8.05 1.86 14.24
CA SER A 208 -8.56 2.85 13.30
C SER A 208 -8.84 4.21 13.93
N GLN A 209 -9.56 4.24 15.04
CA GLN A 209 -9.92 5.50 15.69
C GLN A 209 -8.68 6.31 16.07
N GLN A 210 -7.69 5.68 16.69
CA GLN A 210 -6.46 6.35 17.09
C GLN A 210 -5.66 6.87 15.90
N LEU A 211 -5.63 6.11 14.80
CA LEU A 211 -4.97 6.51 13.55
C LEU A 211 -5.65 7.74 12.93
N ILE A 212 -6.98 7.75 12.85
CA ILE A 212 -7.77 8.87 12.32
C ILE A 212 -7.60 10.13 13.17
N GLU A 213 -7.75 10.00 14.51
CA GLU A 213 -7.58 11.12 15.45
C GLU A 213 -6.19 11.75 15.30
N TRP A 214 -5.15 10.92 15.29
CA TRP A 214 -3.78 11.39 15.17
C TRP A 214 -3.53 12.14 13.84
N LEU A 215 -4.01 11.62 12.71
CA LEU A 215 -3.88 12.29 11.41
C LEU A 215 -4.67 13.60 11.35
N SER A 216 -5.83 13.65 11.98
CA SER A 216 -6.65 14.87 12.10
C SER A 216 -5.94 15.93 12.94
N GLU A 217 -5.26 15.54 14.02
CA GLU A 217 -4.41 16.43 14.83
C GLU A 217 -3.21 16.99 14.05
N GLN A 218 -2.70 16.23 13.06
CA GLN A 218 -1.68 16.72 12.12
C GLN A 218 -2.26 17.67 11.05
N GLY A 219 -3.57 17.95 11.09
CA GLY A 219 -4.26 18.89 10.20
C GLY A 219 -4.74 18.27 8.88
N TYR A 220 -4.74 16.97 8.74
CA TYR A 220 -5.25 16.32 7.54
C TYR A 220 -6.78 16.19 7.55
N ARG A 221 -7.40 16.41 6.40
CA ARG A 221 -8.74 15.92 6.09
C ARG A 221 -8.61 14.52 5.51
N LEU A 222 -9.53 13.64 5.87
CA LEU A 222 -9.45 12.21 5.54
C LEU A 222 -10.71 11.75 4.83
N TRP A 223 -10.55 10.84 3.86
CA TRP A 223 -11.65 10.20 3.14
C TRP A 223 -11.44 8.69 3.10
N TRP A 224 -12.51 7.93 3.26
CA TRP A 224 -12.47 6.50 3.02
C TRP A 224 -12.33 6.19 1.54
N HIS A 225 -11.40 5.33 1.19
CA HIS A 225 -11.29 4.71 -0.12
C HIS A 225 -11.37 3.20 0.01
N ILE A 226 -12.57 2.66 -0.19
CA ILE A 226 -12.87 1.23 -0.07
C ILE A 226 -12.97 0.66 -1.47
N THR A 227 -12.17 -0.35 -1.77
CA THR A 227 -12.11 -0.96 -3.10
C THR A 227 -12.30 -2.45 -3.04
N GLN A 228 -13.09 -3.02 -3.95
CA GLN A 228 -13.22 -4.46 -4.06
C GLN A 228 -11.96 -5.08 -4.65
N ALA A 229 -11.55 -6.24 -4.12
CA ALA A 229 -10.39 -6.98 -4.60
C ALA A 229 -10.59 -7.47 -6.05
N PHE A 230 -11.83 -7.81 -6.43
CA PHE A 230 -12.17 -8.16 -7.81
C PHE A 230 -12.62 -6.93 -8.60
N ASN A 231 -12.00 -6.73 -9.76
CA ASN A 231 -12.41 -5.72 -10.73
C ASN A 231 -13.08 -6.41 -11.93
N PRO A 232 -14.38 -6.20 -12.20
CA PRO A 232 -15.04 -6.77 -13.39
C PRO A 232 -14.40 -6.37 -14.71
N GLY A 233 -13.79 -5.16 -14.76
CA GLY A 233 -13.05 -4.66 -15.93
C GLY A 233 -11.55 -5.01 -15.87
N ASN A 234 -11.17 -6.15 -15.31
CA ASN A 234 -9.79 -6.57 -15.14
C ASN A 234 -9.07 -6.79 -16.48
N PHE A 235 -7.74 -6.73 -16.43
CA PHE A 235 -6.89 -6.74 -17.64
C PHE A 235 -7.03 -8.00 -18.49
N LEU A 236 -7.22 -9.17 -17.87
CA LEU A 236 -7.37 -10.44 -18.59
C LEU A 236 -8.83 -10.78 -18.92
N HIS A 237 -9.78 -9.89 -18.65
CA HIS A 237 -11.21 -10.08 -18.90
C HIS A 237 -11.79 -11.35 -18.27
N ALA A 238 -11.25 -11.74 -17.11
CA ALA A 238 -11.74 -12.91 -16.37
C ALA A 238 -13.06 -12.59 -15.66
N GLU A 239 -14.08 -13.38 -15.90
CA GLU A 239 -15.43 -13.15 -15.37
C GLU A 239 -15.59 -13.65 -13.92
N ARG A 240 -14.83 -14.69 -13.55
CA ARG A 240 -14.99 -15.35 -12.25
C ARG A 240 -14.33 -14.54 -11.13
N ASN A 241 -15.14 -14.06 -10.20
CA ASN A 241 -14.65 -13.51 -8.93
C ASN A 241 -14.25 -14.66 -7.98
N ILE A 242 -12.97 -14.74 -7.58
CA ILE A 242 -12.47 -15.71 -6.59
C ILE A 242 -12.44 -15.16 -5.18
N TYR A 243 -12.68 -13.87 -4.99
CA TYR A 243 -12.54 -13.16 -3.73
C TYR A 243 -13.87 -12.86 -3.03
N GLY A 244 -15.01 -13.10 -3.72
CA GLY A 244 -16.30 -12.72 -3.15
C GLY A 244 -16.39 -11.24 -2.87
N ASP A 245 -16.77 -10.88 -1.65
CA ASP A 245 -16.96 -9.51 -1.19
C ASP A 245 -15.71 -8.90 -0.52
N LEU A 246 -14.54 -9.55 -0.69
CA LEU A 246 -13.28 -9.03 -0.15
C LEU A 246 -13.00 -7.63 -0.67
N CYS A 247 -12.73 -6.71 0.24
CA CYS A 247 -12.36 -5.33 -0.08
C CYS A 247 -11.10 -4.90 0.67
N PHE A 248 -10.42 -3.92 0.10
CA PHE A 248 -9.32 -3.21 0.73
C PHE A 248 -9.84 -1.89 1.29
N ILE A 249 -9.41 -1.54 2.49
CA ILE A 249 -9.88 -0.35 3.20
C ILE A 249 -8.70 0.57 3.45
N ASN A 250 -8.72 1.67 2.74
CA ASN A 250 -7.70 2.69 2.82
C ASN A 250 -8.30 4.05 3.16
N MET A 251 -7.44 4.95 3.59
CA MET A 251 -7.77 6.37 3.75
C MET A 251 -6.89 7.21 2.84
N LEU A 252 -7.52 8.16 2.16
CA LEU A 252 -6.85 9.26 1.49
C LEU A 252 -6.79 10.45 2.44
N GLY A 253 -5.61 11.01 2.66
CA GLY A 253 -5.38 12.19 3.50
C GLY A 253 -4.85 13.36 2.67
N ILE A 254 -5.52 14.51 2.74
CA ILE A 254 -5.10 15.75 2.09
C ILE A 254 -4.99 16.87 3.13
N HIS A 255 -3.83 17.53 3.15
CA HIS A 255 -3.67 18.70 4.00
C HIS A 255 -4.33 19.93 3.35
N PRO A 256 -5.14 20.73 4.06
CA PRO A 256 -5.90 21.87 3.50
C PRO A 256 -5.03 22.91 2.79
N ALA A 257 -3.74 23.00 3.15
CA ALA A 257 -2.80 23.92 2.49
C ALA A 257 -2.64 23.69 0.97
N HIS A 258 -3.11 22.54 0.44
CA HIS A 258 -3.00 22.23 -0.98
C HIS A 258 -4.22 22.66 -1.81
N ASN A 259 -5.29 23.15 -1.16
CA ASN A 259 -6.54 23.58 -1.81
C ASN A 259 -7.12 22.52 -2.79
N MET A 260 -6.88 21.25 -2.51
CA MET A 260 -7.42 20.13 -3.29
C MET A 260 -8.76 19.70 -2.70
N THR A 261 -9.73 19.44 -3.55
CA THR A 261 -11.02 18.86 -3.18
C THR A 261 -11.12 17.44 -3.71
N ILE A 262 -11.69 16.57 -2.90
CA ILE A 262 -11.91 15.16 -3.26
C ILE A 262 -13.40 14.95 -3.43
N ASP A 263 -13.81 14.63 -4.65
CA ASP A 263 -15.19 14.30 -4.96
C ASP A 263 -15.36 12.78 -5.09
N GLY A 264 -16.50 12.27 -4.67
CA GLY A 264 -16.87 10.86 -4.83
C GLY A 264 -16.34 9.91 -3.75
N LEU A 265 -15.54 10.39 -2.79
CA LEU A 265 -15.16 9.61 -1.62
C LEU A 265 -15.85 10.15 -0.36
N PRO A 266 -16.32 9.29 0.56
CA PRO A 266 -16.93 9.73 1.82
C PRO A 266 -15.85 10.32 2.74
N GLU A 267 -16.05 11.57 3.16
CA GLU A 267 -15.17 12.21 4.15
C GLU A 267 -15.37 11.60 5.53
N ILE A 268 -14.28 11.40 6.25
CA ILE A 268 -14.27 10.88 7.62
C ILE A 268 -14.50 12.04 8.58
N THR A 269 -15.73 12.14 9.10
CA THR A 269 -16.14 13.19 10.05
C THR A 269 -16.21 12.70 11.48
N ASP A 270 -16.33 11.39 11.68
CA ASP A 270 -16.36 10.73 12.98
C ASP A 270 -15.28 9.65 13.05
N PRO A 271 -14.21 9.85 13.86
CA PRO A 271 -13.11 8.88 13.97
C PRO A 271 -13.53 7.51 14.53
N SER A 272 -14.64 7.46 15.27
CA SER A 272 -15.14 6.21 15.86
C SER A 272 -15.87 5.31 14.87
N ASN A 273 -16.23 5.85 13.71
CA ASN A 273 -16.99 5.15 12.68
C ASN A 273 -16.03 4.47 11.68
N HIS A 274 -16.03 3.14 11.68
CA HIS A 274 -15.23 2.35 10.75
C HIS A 274 -16.13 1.54 9.82
N PRO A 275 -15.81 1.45 8.50
CA PRO A 275 -16.67 0.78 7.51
C PRO A 275 -17.00 -0.69 7.80
N LEU A 276 -16.14 -1.39 8.53
CA LEU A 276 -16.35 -2.79 8.92
C LEU A 276 -17.10 -2.95 10.26
N LYS A 277 -17.36 -1.86 10.99
CA LYS A 277 -18.20 -1.97 12.19
C LYS A 277 -19.65 -2.25 11.78
N PRO A 278 -20.34 -3.18 12.45
CA PRO A 278 -21.77 -3.35 12.24
C PRO A 278 -22.47 -2.00 12.49
N ALA A 279 -23.35 -1.61 11.57
CA ALA A 279 -24.19 -0.43 11.80
C ALA A 279 -24.92 -0.61 13.16
N SER A 280 -24.80 0.36 14.06
CA SER A 280 -25.68 0.41 15.23
C SER A 280 -27.13 0.48 14.73
N GLU A 281 -28.07 -0.13 15.43
CA GLU A 281 -29.50 -0.17 15.02
C GLU A 281 -30.09 1.21 14.74
N ASP A 282 -29.45 2.29 15.22
CA ASP A 282 -29.84 3.70 15.04
C ASP A 282 -29.01 4.48 13.99
N ALA A 283 -28.05 3.84 13.31
CA ALA A 283 -27.23 4.54 12.32
C ALA A 283 -27.98 4.69 10.99
N PRO A 284 -27.92 5.86 10.31
CA PRO A 284 -28.41 5.97 8.94
C PRO A 284 -27.66 4.94 8.10
N GLN A 285 -28.43 4.14 7.33
CA GLN A 285 -27.88 3.09 6.47
C GLN A 285 -26.70 3.65 5.68
N THR A 286 -25.51 3.05 5.88
CA THR A 286 -24.34 3.32 5.03
C THR A 286 -24.81 3.19 3.58
N PRO A 287 -24.52 4.15 2.70
CA PRO A 287 -24.89 4.01 1.30
C PRO A 287 -24.33 2.68 0.82
N GLU A 288 -25.19 1.87 0.18
CA GLU A 288 -24.77 0.65 -0.49
C GLU A 288 -23.41 0.88 -1.12
N LEU A 289 -22.47 -0.05 -0.93
CA LEU A 289 -21.15 -0.08 -1.59
C LEU A 289 -21.33 -0.21 -3.12
N ALA A 290 -22.32 0.50 -3.65
CA ALA A 290 -22.62 0.64 -5.06
C ALA A 290 -21.45 1.38 -5.69
N HIS A 291 -20.74 0.68 -6.57
CA HIS A 291 -19.90 1.20 -7.65
C HIS A 291 -19.61 2.70 -7.54
N THR A 292 -18.71 3.08 -6.62
CA THR A 292 -18.28 4.47 -6.53
C THR A 292 -17.68 4.84 -7.88
N PRO A 293 -18.25 5.78 -8.64
CA PRO A 293 -17.60 6.30 -9.82
C PRO A 293 -16.26 6.88 -9.40
N TYR A 294 -15.26 6.78 -10.27
CA TYR A 294 -13.91 7.26 -10.05
C TYR A 294 -13.91 8.59 -9.29
N ALA A 295 -13.09 8.69 -8.24
CA ALA A 295 -12.89 9.95 -7.54
C ALA A 295 -12.51 11.03 -8.57
N ALA A 296 -13.34 12.02 -8.75
CA ALA A 296 -13.00 13.17 -9.57
C ALA A 296 -12.28 14.20 -8.70
N LEU A 297 -11.06 14.53 -9.09
CA LEU A 297 -10.33 15.66 -8.54
C LEU A 297 -10.78 16.92 -9.25
N ARG A 298 -11.17 17.95 -8.52
CA ARG A 298 -11.40 19.31 -8.99
C ARG A 298 -10.46 20.29 -8.33
#